data_c5379570c60491dc97736dbee4c27583
#
_entry.id   c5379570c60491dc97736dbee4c27583
#
_cell.length_a   1.000
_cell.length_b   1.000
_cell.length_c   1.000
_cell.angle_alpha   90.00
_cell.angle_beta   90.00
_cell.angle_gamma   90.00
#
_symmetry.space_group_name_H-M   'P 1'
#
loop_
_entity.id
_entity.type
_entity.pdbx_description
1 polymer ?
#
loop_
_entity_poly.entity_id
_entity_poly.type
_entity_poly.pdbx_seq_one_letter_code
_entity_poly.pdbx_strand_id
1 'polypeptide(L)'
;VTLESTSSAQNTPALPLITATEGGGIEREAGKHLPLEATAAEPALSASTGAPLLLEGHFAGKMDMAADIDTVGRYLNSHRGWFTRCAQPMQVEPLSDHGYALVVGRFSVLGYEVEPKVGLYLSPLDHQVYRIDTIPVPGYVPPGYDVDFQAVMRLQETPEAVPPATALTQVDWELSLAVKIHMPRLLNSVPRSLLKSSGDRLLNQVVRQVSKRLTRKVQEDFHHSHNLPLPESYRGHHFWSSWGRRSSGGASDSQA
;
A
#
# COMPACT_ATOMS: atom_id res chain seq x y z
N VAL A 1 -32.76 -54.98 -1.76
CA VAL A 1 -34.08 -54.39 -1.60
C VAL A 1 -33.91 -52.94 -1.99
N THR A 2 -34.03 -52.64 -3.24
CA THR A 2 -35.13 -52.13 -4.06
C THR A 2 -35.46 -50.65 -3.74
N LEU A 3 -35.07 -49.80 -4.71
CA LEU A 3 -35.83 -48.75 -5.44
C LEU A 3 -36.57 -47.70 -4.58
N GLU A 4 -36.52 -46.43 -4.87
CA GLU A 4 -37.14 -45.76 -6.03
C GLU A 4 -36.65 -44.32 -6.23
N SER A 5 -36.62 -43.97 -7.50
CA SER A 5 -36.45 -42.64 -8.07
C SER A 5 -37.73 -41.80 -7.93
N THR A 6 -37.58 -40.49 -7.75
CA THR A 6 -38.60 -39.56 -8.31
C THR A 6 -37.93 -38.27 -8.78
N SER A 7 -38.00 -38.11 -10.09
CA SER A 7 -37.82 -36.93 -10.90
C SER A 7 -38.95 -35.93 -10.67
N SER A 8 -38.68 -34.64 -10.61
CA SER A 8 -39.67 -33.65 -11.03
C SER A 8 -39.01 -32.41 -11.59
N ALA A 9 -39.39 -32.17 -12.82
CA ALA A 9 -38.95 -31.14 -13.71
C ALA A 9 -39.71 -29.82 -13.55
N GLN A 10 -39.09 -28.77 -14.06
CA GLN A 10 -39.67 -27.59 -14.72
C GLN A 10 -40.45 -26.57 -13.88
N ASN A 11 -39.92 -25.33 -13.89
CA ASN A 11 -40.74 -24.22 -14.39
C ASN A 11 -39.87 -23.01 -14.74
N THR A 12 -39.78 -22.72 -16.04
CA THR A 12 -39.33 -21.45 -16.64
C THR A 12 -40.59 -20.64 -16.95
N PRO A 13 -40.69 -19.37 -16.62
CA PRO A 13 -41.62 -18.49 -17.30
C PRO A 13 -40.94 -17.63 -18.35
N ALA A 14 -41.57 -17.65 -19.52
CA ALA A 14 -41.22 -16.93 -20.74
C ALA A 14 -41.47 -15.41 -20.64
N LEU A 15 -40.72 -14.70 -21.45
CA LEU A 15 -40.85 -13.26 -21.80
C LEU A 15 -42.15 -12.98 -22.57
N PRO A 16 -42.79 -11.84 -22.43
CA PRO A 16 -43.73 -11.35 -23.44
C PRO A 16 -43.06 -10.41 -24.42
N LEU A 17 -43.23 -10.74 -25.69
CA LEU A 17 -43.02 -9.94 -26.89
C LEU A 17 -44.06 -8.82 -26.90
N ILE A 18 -43.68 -7.57 -27.15
CA ILE A 18 -44.63 -6.51 -27.50
C ILE A 18 -44.25 -5.96 -28.87
N THR A 19 -45.21 -6.09 -29.76
CA THR A 19 -45.27 -5.70 -31.16
C THR A 19 -45.33 -4.17 -31.34
N ALA A 20 -44.72 -3.71 -32.43
CA ALA A 20 -44.81 -2.39 -32.99
C ALA A 20 -46.23 -2.03 -33.47
N THR A 21 -46.61 -0.80 -33.33
CA THR A 21 -47.68 -0.18 -34.16
C THR A 21 -47.26 1.22 -34.53
N GLU A 22 -47.32 1.47 -35.82
CA GLU A 22 -47.07 2.72 -36.52
C GLU A 22 -48.17 3.76 -36.25
N GLY A 23 -47.86 5.06 -36.40
CA GLY A 23 -48.81 6.03 -36.83
C GLY A 23 -48.67 7.44 -36.31
N GLY A 24 -48.31 8.40 -37.16
CA GLY A 24 -48.75 9.76 -37.04
C GLY A 24 -47.70 10.83 -36.88
N GLY A 25 -47.27 11.44 -37.96
CA GLY A 25 -46.43 12.65 -37.99
C GLY A 25 -47.17 13.90 -37.63
N ILE A 26 -46.44 14.88 -37.09
CA ILE A 26 -46.68 16.34 -37.31
C ILE A 26 -45.30 17.04 -37.21
N GLU A 27 -45.00 17.78 -38.27
CA GLU A 27 -43.88 18.75 -38.36
C GLU A 27 -44.06 19.96 -37.45
N ARG A 28 -42.90 20.52 -37.05
CA ARG A 28 -42.54 21.91 -36.64
C ARG A 28 -41.93 21.94 -35.26
N GLU A 29 -40.81 22.57 -35.01
CA GLU A 29 -40.14 23.80 -35.42
C GLU A 29 -38.69 23.78 -34.88
N ALA A 30 -37.81 24.49 -35.57
CA ALA A 30 -36.40 24.66 -35.24
C ALA A 30 -36.16 25.28 -33.86
N GLY A 31 -35.58 24.50 -32.97
CA GLY A 31 -34.96 24.97 -31.72
C GLY A 31 -33.49 24.65 -31.77
N LYS A 32 -32.64 25.66 -31.86
CA LYS A 32 -31.18 25.55 -31.76
C LYS A 32 -30.81 24.89 -30.45
N HIS A 33 -30.50 23.61 -30.47
CA HIS A 33 -29.79 22.94 -29.39
C HIS A 33 -28.29 23.08 -29.65
N LEU A 34 -27.64 23.95 -28.87
CA LEU A 34 -26.20 23.94 -28.69
C LEU A 34 -25.81 22.63 -27.95
N PRO A 35 -24.85 21.86 -28.45
CA PRO A 35 -24.31 20.77 -27.66
C PRO A 35 -23.52 21.39 -26.51
N LEU A 36 -23.93 21.12 -25.29
CA LEU A 36 -23.11 21.32 -24.10
C LEU A 36 -22.06 20.22 -24.09
N GLU A 37 -20.98 20.46 -24.82
CA GLU A 37 -19.73 19.67 -24.60
C GLU A 37 -19.27 19.98 -23.19
N ALA A 38 -19.60 19.06 -22.27
CA ALA A 38 -18.90 18.96 -21.01
C ALA A 38 -17.50 18.40 -21.31
N THR A 39 -16.63 19.27 -21.77
CA THR A 39 -15.19 19.01 -21.79
C THR A 39 -14.74 18.97 -20.33
N ALA A 40 -14.75 17.77 -19.74
CA ALA A 40 -13.93 17.49 -18.60
C ALA A 40 -12.48 17.64 -19.09
N ALA A 41 -11.91 18.81 -18.90
CA ALA A 41 -10.50 19.05 -19.10
C ALA A 41 -9.75 18.23 -18.04
N GLU A 42 -9.37 17.00 -18.42
CA GLU A 42 -8.23 16.35 -17.77
C GLU A 42 -7.04 17.32 -17.93
N PRO A 43 -6.33 17.64 -16.83
CA PRO A 43 -5.09 18.38 -16.96
C PRO A 43 -4.08 17.46 -17.66
N ALA A 44 -4.00 17.59 -18.98
CA ALA A 44 -2.92 17.01 -19.76
C ALA A 44 -1.63 17.52 -19.14
N LEU A 45 -0.90 16.62 -18.46
CA LEU A 45 0.48 16.81 -18.03
C LEU A 45 1.30 17.05 -19.30
N SER A 46 1.41 18.31 -19.70
CA SER A 46 2.16 18.76 -20.86
C SER A 46 3.59 18.23 -20.74
N ALA A 47 4.02 17.49 -21.74
CA ALA A 47 5.32 16.81 -21.83
C ALA A 47 6.46 17.66 -21.25
N SER A 48 7.13 17.13 -20.23
CA SER A 48 8.30 17.76 -19.63
C SER A 48 9.46 17.69 -20.62
N THR A 49 10.10 18.83 -20.89
CA THR A 49 11.27 18.91 -21.78
C THR A 49 12.61 18.74 -21.06
N GLY A 50 12.60 18.39 -19.77
CA GLY A 50 13.80 18.22 -18.93
C GLY A 50 14.05 16.77 -18.53
N ALA A 51 15.31 16.44 -18.17
CA ALA A 51 15.61 15.14 -17.56
C ALA A 51 14.78 14.93 -16.28
N PRO A 52 14.29 13.71 -16.01
CA PRO A 52 13.48 13.43 -14.81
C PRO A 52 14.26 13.74 -13.52
N LEU A 53 13.56 14.09 -12.46
CA LEU A 53 14.11 14.21 -11.12
C LEU A 53 14.11 12.84 -10.47
N LEU A 54 15.30 12.35 -10.07
CA LEU A 54 15.45 11.10 -9.34
C LEU A 54 15.46 11.38 -7.84
N LEU A 55 14.51 10.80 -7.12
CA LEU A 55 14.45 10.77 -5.66
C LEU A 55 14.76 9.37 -5.16
N GLU A 56 15.49 9.28 -4.04
CA GLU A 56 15.92 8.00 -3.47
C GLU A 56 15.61 7.92 -1.98
N GLY A 57 15.09 6.79 -1.56
CA GLY A 57 14.78 6.50 -0.16
C GLY A 57 15.24 5.10 0.22
N HIS A 58 15.79 4.98 1.45
CA HIS A 58 16.24 3.72 2.00
C HIS A 58 15.70 3.52 3.41
N PHE A 59 15.45 2.27 3.76
CA PHE A 59 15.09 1.90 5.12
C PHE A 59 15.68 0.52 5.44
N ALA A 60 16.16 0.38 6.68
CA ALA A 60 16.52 -0.91 7.26
C ALA A 60 15.81 -1.04 8.61
N GLY A 61 15.34 -2.23 8.92
CA GLY A 61 14.61 -2.51 10.14
C GLY A 61 14.69 -3.97 10.54
N LYS A 62 14.24 -4.23 11.75
CA LYS A 62 14.17 -5.57 12.33
C LYS A 62 12.81 -5.77 12.97
N MET A 63 12.35 -7.03 12.99
CA MET A 63 11.21 -7.47 13.79
C MET A 63 11.49 -8.85 14.37
N ASP A 64 11.12 -9.04 15.62
CA ASP A 64 11.25 -10.30 16.33
C ASP A 64 9.92 -11.02 16.34
N MET A 65 9.91 -12.28 15.96
CA MET A 65 8.74 -13.13 15.84
C MET A 65 8.89 -14.31 16.82
N ALA A 66 8.00 -14.42 17.81
CA ALA A 66 8.10 -15.44 18.88
C ALA A 66 7.64 -16.82 18.37
N ALA A 67 8.34 -17.35 17.38
CA ALA A 67 8.15 -18.68 16.80
C ALA A 67 9.40 -19.13 16.07
N ASP A 68 9.43 -20.42 15.70
CA ASP A 68 10.45 -20.99 14.82
C ASP A 68 10.41 -20.41 13.41
N ILE A 69 11.50 -20.55 12.69
CA ILE A 69 11.70 -19.96 11.36
C ILE A 69 10.71 -20.48 10.32
N ASP A 70 10.31 -21.76 10.43
CA ASP A 70 9.37 -22.37 9.50
C ASP A 70 7.95 -21.82 9.70
N THR A 71 7.56 -21.59 10.95
CA THR A 71 6.27 -20.99 11.29
C THR A 71 6.19 -19.54 10.79
N VAL A 72 7.25 -18.76 10.98
CA VAL A 72 7.35 -17.39 10.46
C VAL A 72 7.35 -17.39 8.93
N GLY A 73 8.09 -18.29 8.30
CA GLY A 73 8.14 -18.45 6.86
C GLY A 73 6.76 -18.79 6.25
N ARG A 74 6.02 -19.72 6.86
CA ARG A 74 4.64 -20.04 6.42
C ARG A 74 3.71 -18.85 6.53
N TYR A 75 3.80 -18.07 7.60
CA TYR A 75 2.99 -16.86 7.76
C TYR A 75 3.31 -15.83 6.67
N LEU A 76 4.59 -15.53 6.42
CA LEU A 76 4.99 -14.57 5.39
C LEU A 76 4.54 -15.03 3.99
N ASN A 77 4.63 -16.33 3.67
CA ASN A 77 4.12 -16.87 2.42
C ASN A 77 2.60 -16.80 2.28
N SER A 78 1.86 -16.77 3.39
CA SER A 78 0.40 -16.60 3.37
C SER A 78 -0.05 -15.13 3.26
N HIS A 79 0.69 -14.33 2.46
CA HIS A 79 0.53 -12.87 2.35
C HIS A 79 -0.88 -12.40 1.94
N ARG A 80 -1.67 -13.21 1.25
CA ARG A 80 -3.09 -12.88 0.94
C ARG A 80 -3.91 -12.60 2.19
N GLY A 81 -3.59 -13.29 3.30
CA GLY A 81 -4.27 -13.12 4.56
C GLY A 81 -3.87 -11.85 5.30
N TRP A 82 -2.58 -11.59 5.44
CA TRP A 82 -2.08 -10.52 6.31
C TRP A 82 -1.77 -9.21 5.58
N PHE A 83 -1.35 -9.24 4.29
CA PHE A 83 -0.85 -8.04 3.62
C PHE A 83 -1.89 -6.93 3.54
N THR A 84 -3.12 -7.25 3.11
CA THR A 84 -4.21 -6.27 3.02
C THR A 84 -4.58 -5.68 4.38
N ARG A 85 -4.56 -6.49 5.46
CA ARG A 85 -4.86 -6.01 6.82
C ARG A 85 -3.75 -5.10 7.34
N CYS A 86 -2.50 -5.53 7.19
CA CYS A 86 -1.35 -4.80 7.71
C CYS A 86 -1.04 -3.52 6.93
N ALA A 87 -1.32 -3.50 5.63
CA ALA A 87 -1.08 -2.33 4.79
C ALA A 87 -1.99 -1.12 5.11
N GLN A 88 -3.15 -1.33 5.74
CA GLN A 88 -4.06 -0.22 6.04
C GLN A 88 -3.38 0.97 6.74
N PRO A 89 -3.72 2.22 6.39
CA PRO A 89 -4.84 2.67 5.55
C PRO A 89 -4.52 2.70 4.05
N MET A 90 -3.38 2.20 3.59
CA MET A 90 -3.09 2.03 2.17
C MET A 90 -4.11 1.08 1.55
N GLN A 91 -4.51 1.34 0.32
CA GLN A 91 -5.42 0.47 -0.41
C GLN A 91 -4.60 -0.60 -1.14
N VAL A 92 -5.01 -1.85 -1.03
CA VAL A 92 -4.34 -3.00 -1.65
C VAL A 92 -5.35 -3.73 -2.53
N GLU A 93 -5.02 -3.89 -3.79
CA GLU A 93 -5.80 -4.62 -4.79
C GLU A 93 -4.99 -5.81 -5.29
N PRO A 94 -5.46 -7.06 -5.15
CA PRO A 94 -4.77 -8.22 -5.70
C PRO A 94 -4.75 -8.19 -7.24
N LEU A 95 -3.58 -8.39 -7.85
CA LEU A 95 -3.39 -8.51 -9.30
C LEU A 95 -3.19 -9.95 -9.75
N SER A 96 -2.55 -10.75 -8.90
CA SER A 96 -2.26 -12.17 -9.14
C SER A 96 -2.08 -12.90 -7.82
N ASP A 97 -1.60 -14.15 -7.86
CA ASP A 97 -1.32 -14.94 -6.65
C ASP A 97 -0.30 -14.27 -5.73
N HIS A 98 0.69 -13.59 -6.28
CA HIS A 98 1.75 -12.90 -5.55
C HIS A 98 1.85 -11.41 -5.89
N GLY A 99 1.00 -10.91 -6.79
CA GLY A 99 0.99 -9.52 -7.25
C GLY A 99 -0.09 -8.68 -6.62
N TYR A 100 0.25 -7.43 -6.28
CA TYR A 100 -0.66 -6.46 -5.68
C TYR A 100 -0.46 -5.07 -6.28
N ALA A 101 -1.55 -4.32 -6.48
CA ALA A 101 -1.48 -2.87 -6.65
C ALA A 101 -1.68 -2.20 -5.30
N LEU A 102 -0.78 -1.30 -4.94
CA LEU A 102 -0.78 -0.57 -3.68
C LEU A 102 -0.96 0.92 -3.94
N VAL A 103 -2.02 1.53 -3.39
CA VAL A 103 -2.19 2.98 -3.35
C VAL A 103 -1.70 3.47 -2.00
N VAL A 104 -0.57 4.20 -2.00
CA VAL A 104 0.13 4.57 -0.77
C VAL A 104 -0.61 5.64 0.02
N GLY A 105 -1.35 6.52 -0.68
CA GLY A 105 -2.10 7.64 -0.11
C GLY A 105 -1.87 8.91 -0.92
N ARG A 106 -2.47 10.01 -0.48
CA ARG A 106 -2.34 11.32 -1.14
C ARG A 106 -1.22 12.13 -0.54
N PHE A 107 -0.40 12.69 -1.41
CA PHE A 107 0.70 13.57 -1.05
C PHE A 107 0.56 14.89 -1.79
N SER A 108 0.73 15.98 -1.08
CA SER A 108 0.81 17.32 -1.69
C SER A 108 2.26 17.77 -1.74
N VAL A 109 2.77 17.97 -2.94
CA VAL A 109 4.14 18.43 -3.18
C VAL A 109 4.09 19.67 -4.05
N LEU A 110 4.52 20.82 -3.53
CA LEU A 110 4.59 22.09 -4.25
C LEU A 110 3.27 22.49 -4.94
N GLY A 111 2.13 22.22 -4.29
CA GLY A 111 0.80 22.51 -4.82
C GLY A 111 0.23 21.44 -5.78
N TYR A 112 0.95 20.35 -6.00
CA TYR A 112 0.45 19.19 -6.75
C TYR A 112 0.02 18.09 -5.78
N GLU A 113 -1.16 17.55 -6.00
CA GLU A 113 -1.61 16.34 -5.32
C GLU A 113 -1.22 15.11 -6.16
N VAL A 114 -0.56 14.17 -5.53
CA VAL A 114 -0.16 12.90 -6.13
C VAL A 114 -0.68 11.76 -5.26
N GLU A 115 -1.31 10.79 -5.89
CA GLU A 115 -1.73 9.54 -5.25
C GLU A 115 -0.99 8.37 -5.92
N PRO A 116 0.22 8.01 -5.40
CA PRO A 116 1.03 6.99 -6.04
C PRO A 116 0.38 5.61 -5.95
N LYS A 117 0.25 4.96 -7.12
CA LYS A 117 -0.15 3.56 -7.25
C LYS A 117 1.05 2.76 -7.77
N VAL A 118 1.42 1.71 -7.05
CA VAL A 118 2.60 0.88 -7.31
C VAL A 118 2.19 -0.58 -7.36
N GLY A 119 2.64 -1.31 -8.37
CA GLY A 119 2.52 -2.77 -8.42
C GLY A 119 3.67 -3.42 -7.66
N LEU A 120 3.38 -4.37 -6.81
CA LEU A 120 4.35 -5.13 -6.01
C LEU A 120 4.17 -6.62 -6.24
N TYR A 121 5.26 -7.33 -6.39
CA TYR A 121 5.32 -8.79 -6.43
C TYR A 121 6.02 -9.30 -5.18
N LEU A 122 5.32 -10.11 -4.42
CA LEU A 122 5.81 -10.73 -3.18
C LEU A 122 6.30 -12.14 -3.53
N SER A 123 7.62 -12.31 -3.71
CA SER A 123 8.21 -13.60 -4.06
C SER A 123 8.02 -14.61 -2.93
N PRO A 124 7.76 -15.88 -3.23
CA PRO A 124 7.80 -16.93 -2.22
C PRO A 124 9.13 -16.96 -1.47
N LEU A 125 9.10 -17.37 -0.21
CA LEU A 125 10.31 -17.54 0.60
C LEU A 125 11.25 -18.55 -0.07
N ASP A 126 12.47 -18.13 -0.32
CA ASP A 126 13.54 -18.97 -0.85
C ASP A 126 14.78 -18.86 0.05
N HIS A 127 15.26 -19.99 0.58
CA HIS A 127 16.43 -20.05 1.46
C HIS A 127 16.39 -18.99 2.59
N GLN A 128 15.25 -18.87 3.26
CA GLN A 128 15.00 -17.89 4.35
C GLN A 128 15.05 -16.41 3.90
N VAL A 129 14.98 -16.17 2.59
CA VAL A 129 14.94 -14.83 2.01
C VAL A 129 13.60 -14.60 1.31
N TYR A 130 12.95 -13.51 1.67
CA TYR A 130 11.72 -13.05 1.08
C TYR A 130 11.99 -11.74 0.33
N ARG A 131 11.50 -11.63 -0.92
CA ARG A 131 11.72 -10.44 -1.76
C ARG A 131 10.42 -9.80 -2.16
N ILE A 132 10.45 -8.50 -2.30
CA ILE A 132 9.33 -7.73 -2.85
C ILE A 132 9.92 -6.79 -3.90
N ASP A 133 9.40 -6.90 -5.12
CA ASP A 133 9.88 -6.14 -6.27
C ASP A 133 8.72 -5.41 -6.95
N THR A 134 9.03 -4.32 -7.64
CA THR A 134 8.04 -3.58 -8.44
C THR A 134 7.63 -4.39 -9.66
N ILE A 135 6.32 -4.41 -9.94
CA ILE A 135 5.74 -4.92 -11.19
C ILE A 135 4.81 -3.90 -11.84
N PRO A 136 4.58 -3.98 -13.16
CA PRO A 136 3.57 -3.16 -13.81
C PRO A 136 2.17 -3.45 -13.27
N VAL A 137 1.35 -2.40 -13.16
CA VAL A 137 -0.08 -2.54 -12.84
C VAL A 137 -0.86 -2.59 -14.16
N PRO A 138 -1.61 -3.68 -14.46
CA PRO A 138 -2.35 -3.79 -15.70
C PRO A 138 -3.31 -2.61 -15.92
N GLY A 139 -3.26 -2.03 -17.12
CA GLY A 139 -4.14 -0.91 -17.50
C GLY A 139 -3.87 0.42 -16.77
N TYR A 140 -2.77 0.53 -16.02
CA TYR A 140 -2.41 1.75 -15.33
C TYR A 140 -1.07 2.31 -15.82
N VAL A 141 -1.07 3.57 -16.21
CA VAL A 141 0.14 4.33 -16.54
C VAL A 141 0.31 5.42 -15.48
N PRO A 142 1.42 5.42 -14.73
CA PRO A 142 1.65 6.43 -13.72
C PRO A 142 1.68 7.86 -14.31
N PRO A 143 0.94 8.82 -13.75
CA PRO A 143 0.88 10.17 -14.27
C PRO A 143 2.15 10.96 -13.90
N GLY A 144 3.18 10.89 -14.73
CA GLY A 144 4.40 11.70 -14.58
C GLY A 144 5.38 11.23 -13.50
N TYR A 145 5.31 9.98 -13.10
CA TYR A 145 6.31 9.35 -12.22
C TYR A 145 6.55 7.89 -12.58
N ASP A 146 7.74 7.40 -12.25
CA ASP A 146 8.08 5.97 -12.28
C ASP A 146 8.60 5.57 -10.91
N VAL A 147 8.23 4.38 -10.44
CA VAL A 147 8.64 3.85 -9.13
C VAL A 147 9.40 2.55 -9.33
N ASP A 148 10.57 2.46 -8.70
CA ASP A 148 11.34 1.23 -8.53
C ASP A 148 11.48 0.98 -7.02
N PHE A 149 10.77 -0.04 -6.55
CA PHE A 149 10.76 -0.48 -5.17
C PHE A 149 11.34 -1.88 -5.07
N GLN A 150 12.28 -2.07 -4.17
CA GLN A 150 12.86 -3.36 -3.86
C GLN A 150 12.98 -3.53 -2.35
N ALA A 151 12.52 -4.65 -1.83
CA ALA A 151 12.71 -5.01 -0.43
C ALA A 151 13.19 -6.45 -0.30
N VAL A 152 14.04 -6.68 0.69
CA VAL A 152 14.55 -7.99 1.04
C VAL A 152 14.38 -8.22 2.53
N MET A 153 13.77 -9.33 2.90
CA MET A 153 13.68 -9.79 4.28
C MET A 153 14.47 -11.07 4.46
N ARG A 154 15.29 -11.15 5.51
CA ARG A 154 16.08 -12.32 5.86
C ARG A 154 15.65 -12.81 7.22
N LEU A 155 15.31 -14.10 7.29
CA LEU A 155 14.88 -14.77 8.50
C LEU A 155 16.10 -15.45 9.14
N GLN A 156 16.27 -15.26 10.44
CA GLN A 156 17.37 -15.85 11.21
C GLN A 156 16.83 -16.35 12.55
N GLU A 157 17.14 -17.58 12.91
CA GLU A 157 16.86 -18.05 14.27
C GLU A 157 17.80 -17.39 15.26
N THR A 158 17.26 -16.95 16.38
CA THR A 158 18.07 -16.40 17.46
C THR A 158 18.47 -17.54 18.40
N PRO A 159 19.78 -17.79 18.60
CA PRO A 159 20.26 -18.91 19.39
C PRO A 159 19.94 -18.87 20.89
N GLU A 160 19.44 -17.74 21.38
CA GLU A 160 19.29 -17.46 22.83
C GLU A 160 17.96 -17.89 23.45
N ALA A 161 17.25 -18.83 22.87
CA ALA A 161 16.12 -19.43 23.57
C ALA A 161 16.62 -20.42 24.63
N VAL A 162 17.03 -19.90 25.81
CA VAL A 162 17.28 -20.78 26.98
C VAL A 162 15.93 -21.38 27.40
N PRO A 163 15.79 -22.73 27.45
CA PRO A 163 14.53 -23.34 27.90
C PRO A 163 14.11 -22.79 29.27
N PRO A 164 12.82 -22.39 29.47
CA PRO A 164 11.64 -22.71 28.65
C PRO A 164 11.25 -21.62 27.61
N ALA A 165 12.22 -20.87 27.09
CA ALA A 165 11.94 -19.80 26.14
C ALA A 165 11.34 -20.31 24.82
N THR A 166 10.37 -19.59 24.31
CA THR A 166 9.78 -19.80 22.98
C THR A 166 10.84 -19.52 21.91
N ALA A 167 10.91 -20.36 20.86
CA ALA A 167 11.76 -20.09 19.72
C ALA A 167 11.53 -18.65 19.21
N LEU A 168 12.61 -17.96 18.85
CA LEU A 168 12.55 -16.59 18.38
C LEU A 168 13.21 -16.51 17.00
N THR A 169 12.48 -16.00 16.02
CA THR A 169 12.99 -15.67 14.70
C THR A 169 13.13 -14.16 14.55
N GLN A 170 14.32 -13.69 14.27
CA GLN A 170 14.57 -12.30 13.86
C GLN A 170 14.40 -12.19 12.35
N VAL A 171 13.63 -11.20 11.91
CA VAL A 171 13.47 -10.84 10.50
C VAL A 171 14.16 -9.51 10.27
N ASP A 172 15.31 -9.54 9.61
CA ASP A 172 16.02 -8.35 9.13
C ASP A 172 15.49 -7.97 7.75
N TRP A 173 15.15 -6.72 7.56
CA TRP A 173 14.66 -6.27 6.27
C TRP A 173 15.23 -4.93 5.84
N GLU A 174 15.45 -4.82 4.55
CA GLU A 174 15.98 -3.66 3.88
C GLU A 174 15.08 -3.29 2.72
N LEU A 175 14.93 -2.00 2.49
CA LEU A 175 14.10 -1.42 1.44
C LEU A 175 14.89 -0.33 0.70
N SER A 176 14.89 -0.41 -0.62
CA SER A 176 15.34 0.65 -1.52
C SER A 176 14.15 1.11 -2.37
N LEU A 177 13.99 2.41 -2.49
CA LEU A 177 12.94 3.04 -3.29
C LEU A 177 13.55 4.14 -4.14
N ALA A 178 13.42 4.04 -5.46
CA ALA A 178 13.76 5.09 -6.40
C ALA A 178 12.48 5.59 -7.09
N VAL A 179 12.29 6.90 -7.13
CA VAL A 179 11.15 7.53 -7.79
C VAL A 179 11.68 8.54 -8.81
N LYS A 180 11.38 8.30 -10.09
CA LYS A 180 11.66 9.24 -11.18
C LYS A 180 10.43 10.10 -11.40
N ILE A 181 10.57 11.42 -11.29
CA ILE A 181 9.48 12.37 -11.45
C ILE A 181 9.71 13.19 -12.71
N HIS A 182 8.75 13.15 -13.63
CA HIS A 182 8.71 14.01 -14.81
C HIS A 182 8.16 15.38 -14.43
N MET A 183 9.05 16.36 -14.29
CA MET A 183 8.69 17.66 -13.72
C MET A 183 7.77 18.46 -14.65
N PRO A 184 6.64 18.97 -14.13
CA PRO A 184 5.82 19.93 -14.88
C PRO A 184 6.60 21.22 -15.20
N ARG A 185 6.29 21.87 -16.33
CA ARG A 185 6.97 23.09 -16.77
C ARG A 185 6.98 24.22 -15.75
N LEU A 186 5.96 24.29 -14.90
CA LEU A 186 5.82 25.31 -13.85
C LEU A 186 6.94 25.24 -12.79
N LEU A 187 7.57 24.09 -12.61
CA LEU A 187 8.65 23.90 -11.63
C LEU A 187 10.04 24.11 -12.21
N ASN A 188 10.15 24.45 -13.50
CA ASN A 188 11.45 24.71 -14.16
C ASN A 188 12.19 25.94 -13.59
N SER A 189 11.46 26.85 -12.93
CA SER A 189 12.04 28.03 -12.26
C SER A 189 12.68 27.71 -10.89
N VAL A 190 12.39 26.53 -10.33
CA VAL A 190 12.95 26.11 -9.03
C VAL A 190 14.27 25.38 -9.25
N PRO A 191 15.34 25.73 -8.51
CA PRO A 191 16.62 25.04 -8.64
C PRO A 191 16.47 23.53 -8.39
N ARG A 192 16.99 22.71 -9.32
CA ARG A 192 16.88 21.23 -9.26
C ARG A 192 17.49 20.65 -7.98
N SER A 193 18.58 21.24 -7.49
CA SER A 193 19.21 20.82 -6.22
C SER A 193 18.27 20.96 -5.03
N LEU A 194 17.50 22.03 -4.99
CA LEU A 194 16.51 22.28 -3.94
C LEU A 194 15.34 21.28 -4.04
N LEU A 195 14.85 21.05 -5.26
CA LEU A 195 13.81 20.04 -5.50
C LEU A 195 14.26 18.65 -5.09
N LYS A 196 15.51 18.26 -5.46
CA LYS A 196 16.04 16.95 -5.08
C LYS A 196 16.19 16.81 -3.57
N SER A 197 16.82 17.76 -2.90
CA SER A 197 17.07 17.66 -1.45
C SER A 197 15.78 17.66 -0.64
N SER A 198 14.78 18.45 -1.04
CA SER A 198 13.45 18.46 -0.38
C SER A 198 12.68 17.19 -0.67
N GLY A 199 12.73 16.71 -1.91
CA GLY A 199 12.08 15.48 -2.34
C GLY A 199 12.67 14.24 -1.66
N ASP A 200 13.98 14.09 -1.61
CA ASP A 200 14.66 12.98 -0.93
C ASP A 200 14.31 12.96 0.57
N ARG A 201 14.29 14.15 1.21
CA ARG A 201 13.89 14.25 2.62
C ARG A 201 12.45 13.78 2.83
N LEU A 202 11.53 14.24 2.00
CA LEU A 202 10.12 13.83 2.07
C LEU A 202 9.97 12.33 1.82
N LEU A 203 10.61 11.82 0.76
CA LEU A 203 10.56 10.41 0.41
C LEU A 203 11.10 9.53 1.55
N ASN A 204 12.25 9.87 2.12
CA ASN A 204 12.82 9.15 3.26
C ASN A 204 11.92 9.22 4.51
N GLN A 205 11.24 10.34 4.76
CA GLN A 205 10.28 10.44 5.85
C GLN A 205 9.09 9.51 5.63
N VAL A 206 8.50 9.51 4.43
CA VAL A 206 7.37 8.63 4.06
C VAL A 206 7.78 7.17 4.16
N VAL A 207 8.90 6.78 3.55
CA VAL A 207 9.45 5.43 3.58
C VAL A 207 9.62 4.96 5.04
N ARG A 208 10.28 5.75 5.86
CA ARG A 208 10.49 5.43 7.28
C ARG A 208 9.19 5.26 8.06
N GLN A 209 8.23 6.15 7.83
CA GLN A 209 6.94 6.12 8.55
C GLN A 209 6.10 4.92 8.15
N VAL A 210 5.97 4.67 6.83
CA VAL A 210 5.23 3.53 6.29
C VAL A 210 5.86 2.22 6.74
N SER A 211 7.19 2.11 6.61
CA SER A 211 7.95 0.92 6.96
C SER A 211 7.80 0.56 8.45
N LYS A 212 8.02 1.51 9.35
CA LYS A 212 7.84 1.28 10.80
C LYS A 212 6.42 0.86 11.14
N ARG A 213 5.42 1.47 10.50
CA ARG A 213 4.02 1.12 10.73
C ARG A 213 3.70 -0.29 10.23
N LEU A 214 4.18 -0.64 9.03
CA LEU A 214 3.96 -1.96 8.45
C LEU A 214 4.64 -3.04 9.29
N THR A 215 5.91 -2.86 9.66
CA THR A 215 6.65 -3.77 10.54
C THR A 215 5.87 -4.05 11.82
N ARG A 216 5.42 -3.01 12.50
CA ARG A 216 4.64 -3.14 13.73
C ARG A 216 3.35 -3.93 13.51
N LYS A 217 2.60 -3.62 12.46
CA LYS A 217 1.33 -4.29 12.17
C LYS A 217 1.52 -5.75 11.78
N VAL A 218 2.56 -6.09 11.03
CA VAL A 218 2.89 -7.46 10.68
C VAL A 218 3.26 -8.25 11.94
N GLN A 219 4.05 -7.67 12.82
CA GLN A 219 4.42 -8.29 14.08
C GLN A 219 3.20 -8.51 15.00
N GLU A 220 2.32 -7.50 15.14
CA GLU A 220 1.07 -7.61 15.88
C GLU A 220 0.13 -8.69 15.28
N ASP A 221 -0.07 -8.69 13.97
CA ASP A 221 -0.95 -9.62 13.26
C ASP A 221 -0.46 -11.07 13.38
N PHE A 222 0.85 -11.28 13.25
CA PHE A 222 1.46 -12.59 13.43
C PHE A 222 1.19 -13.15 14.83
N HIS A 223 1.56 -12.39 15.87
CA HIS A 223 1.42 -12.85 17.25
C HIS A 223 -0.05 -13.06 17.63
N HIS A 224 -0.92 -12.17 17.18
CA HIS A 224 -2.36 -12.33 17.41
C HIS A 224 -2.93 -13.58 16.71
N SER A 225 -2.56 -13.81 15.45
CA SER A 225 -3.07 -14.95 14.65
C SER A 225 -2.58 -16.31 15.16
N HIS A 226 -1.46 -16.34 15.87
CA HIS A 226 -0.87 -17.56 16.46
C HIS A 226 -1.09 -17.68 17.98
N ASN A 227 -1.85 -16.76 18.60
CA ASN A 227 -2.06 -16.67 20.04
C ASN A 227 -0.73 -16.63 20.84
N LEU A 228 0.28 -15.93 20.31
CA LEU A 228 1.59 -15.78 20.91
C LEU A 228 1.71 -14.41 21.61
N PRO A 229 2.47 -14.31 22.71
CA PRO A 229 2.79 -13.03 23.34
C PRO A 229 3.72 -12.22 22.42
N LEU A 230 3.55 -10.90 22.44
CA LEU A 230 4.49 -10.01 21.75
C LEU A 230 5.86 -10.06 22.44
N PRO A 231 6.98 -10.12 21.68
CA PRO A 231 8.34 -10.14 22.22
C PRO A 231 8.64 -8.92 23.09
N GLU A 232 9.57 -9.07 24.03
CA GLU A 232 9.98 -7.96 24.89
C GLU A 232 10.56 -6.77 24.13
N SER A 233 11.30 -7.04 23.05
CA SER A 233 11.82 -6.02 22.13
C SER A 233 10.74 -5.11 21.56
N TYR A 234 9.53 -5.61 21.33
CA TYR A 234 8.38 -4.83 20.88
C TYR A 234 7.96 -3.77 21.92
N ARG A 235 8.01 -4.08 23.21
CA ARG A 235 7.63 -3.18 24.31
C ARG A 235 8.60 -2.02 24.48
N GLY A 236 9.88 -2.23 24.22
CA GLY A 236 10.93 -1.22 24.34
C GLY A 236 10.74 0.00 23.43
N HIS A 237 10.08 -0.17 22.29
CA HIS A 237 9.81 0.93 21.35
C HIS A 237 8.72 1.91 21.84
N HIS A 238 7.90 1.52 22.82
CA HIS A 238 6.85 2.40 23.39
C HIS A 238 7.34 3.27 24.54
N PHE A 239 8.47 2.98 25.18
CA PHE A 239 8.92 3.68 26.38
C PHE A 239 9.44 5.10 26.09
N TRP A 240 9.91 5.38 24.90
CA TRP A 240 10.48 6.69 24.55
C TRP A 240 9.44 7.75 24.12
N SER A 241 8.20 7.36 23.85
CA SER A 241 7.13 8.32 23.50
C SER A 241 6.42 8.94 24.71
N SER A 242 6.63 8.43 25.91
CA SER A 242 5.99 8.93 27.14
C SER A 242 6.83 9.94 27.95
N TRP A 243 8.11 10.11 27.63
CA TRP A 243 9.01 11.00 28.38
C TRP A 243 8.96 12.47 27.92
N GLY A 244 8.28 12.78 26.83
CA GLY A 244 8.13 14.16 26.30
C GLY A 244 7.02 14.99 26.91
N ARG A 245 6.27 14.50 27.92
CA ARG A 245 5.04 15.14 28.41
C ARG A 245 5.03 15.47 29.92
N ARG A 246 6.20 15.62 30.55
CA ARG A 246 6.25 16.05 31.96
C ARG A 246 7.32 17.11 32.20
N SER A 247 7.08 18.33 31.72
CA SER A 247 7.67 19.53 32.31
C SER A 247 6.95 20.78 31.80
N SER A 248 5.71 20.97 32.26
CA SER A 248 5.12 22.31 32.33
C SER A 248 3.98 22.24 33.35
N GLY A 249 4.29 22.53 34.59
CA GLY A 249 3.27 22.63 35.64
C GLY A 249 3.88 22.91 37.00
N GLY A 250 3.89 24.20 37.39
CA GLY A 250 3.86 24.54 38.78
C GLY A 250 5.05 25.28 39.37
N ALA A 251 5.29 26.48 38.94
CA ALA A 251 5.77 27.51 39.86
C ALA A 251 4.53 28.25 40.32
N SER A 252 4.08 27.99 41.54
CA SER A 252 3.14 28.83 42.27
C SER A 252 3.87 29.43 43.43
N ASP A 253 4.05 30.68 43.28
CA ASP A 253 4.30 31.68 44.30
C ASP A 253 3.48 31.45 45.55
N SER A 254 4.07 31.62 46.72
CA SER A 254 3.40 32.01 47.92
C SER A 254 4.36 32.84 48.76
N GLN A 255 4.16 34.13 48.64
CA GLN A 255 4.56 35.08 49.64
C GLN A 255 3.66 34.96 50.87
N ALA A 256 4.27 35.02 52.03
CA ALA A 256 3.84 35.73 53.20
C ALA A 256 5.05 36.02 54.11
#